data_f48ff2bace2017604f1a6c4e5da8dd50
#
_entry.id   f48ff2bace2017604f1a6c4e5da8dd50
#
_cell.length_a   1.000
_cell.length_b   1.000
_cell.length_c   1.000
_cell.angle_alpha   90.00
_cell.angle_beta   90.00
_cell.angle_gamma   90.00
#
_symmetry.space_group_name_H-M   'P 1'
#
loop_
_entity.id
_entity.type
_entity.pdbx_description
1 polymer ?
#
loop_
_entity_poly.entity_id
_entity_poly.type
_entity_poly.pdbx_seq_one_letter_code
_entity_poly.pdbx_strand_id
1 'polypeptide(L)'
;KKFGEMPFDGYGLGGAFLKEDLGEILRWCNEELPENKPRHLLGLSHPDDILIGTEMGADTFDCVAPTREARHGKIYTKYGDINLRKFKDSNELLDAHCDCTTCQAGWTRGQLRALWKSGDPELKRQYYNLATAHNLRFIIRLTEQIRESILNQTFAEFKKQFLHDYYQK
;
A
#
# COMPACT_ATOMS: atom_id res chain seq x y z
N LYS A 1 7.74 26.82 7.80
CA LYS A 1 8.59 27.92 7.31
C LYS A 1 10.05 27.74 7.67
N LYS A 2 10.43 27.71 8.96
CA LYS A 2 11.85 27.58 9.38
C LYS A 2 12.59 26.38 8.76
N PHE A 3 11.94 25.21 8.64
CA PHE A 3 12.54 24.02 8.04
C PHE A 3 12.78 24.18 6.54
N GLY A 4 11.92 24.88 5.81
CA GLY A 4 12.09 25.13 4.40
C GLY A 4 13.29 26.05 4.07
N GLU A 5 13.73 26.87 5.03
CA GLU A 5 14.88 27.75 4.91
C GLU A 5 16.22 27.06 5.24
N MET A 6 16.18 25.83 5.79
CA MET A 6 17.36 25.05 6.16
C MET A 6 17.90 24.28 4.94
N PRO A 7 19.23 24.10 4.82
CA PRO A 7 19.86 23.43 3.67
C PRO A 7 19.76 21.90 3.75
N PHE A 8 18.54 21.37 3.93
CA PHE A 8 18.29 19.92 3.90
C PHE A 8 18.19 19.42 2.45
N ASP A 9 18.57 18.15 2.23
CA ASP A 9 18.43 17.48 0.94
C ASP A 9 16.99 16.98 0.67
N GLY A 10 16.17 16.85 1.71
CA GLY A 10 14.78 16.43 1.66
C GLY A 10 14.08 16.55 3.01
N TYR A 11 12.79 16.27 3.06
CA TYR A 11 11.95 16.46 4.24
C TYR A 11 11.12 15.24 4.56
N GLY A 12 11.15 14.80 5.83
CA GLY A 12 10.26 13.77 6.35
C GLY A 12 9.00 14.40 6.95
N LEU A 13 7.83 13.98 6.44
CA LEU A 13 6.53 14.43 6.90
C LEU A 13 5.89 13.33 7.74
N GLY A 14 5.73 13.56 9.02
CA GLY A 14 5.14 12.60 9.94
C GLY A 14 4.63 13.27 11.20
N GLY A 15 3.82 12.55 11.95
CA GLY A 15 3.24 13.05 13.21
C GLY A 15 1.98 12.29 13.60
N ALA A 16 1.43 12.62 14.76
CA ALA A 16 0.15 12.12 15.22
C ALA A 16 -0.96 13.03 14.68
N PHE A 17 -1.49 12.71 13.50
CA PHE A 17 -2.64 13.40 12.91
C PHE A 17 -3.71 12.39 12.51
N LEU A 18 -4.94 12.85 12.40
CA LEU A 18 -6.04 12.02 11.93
C LEU A 18 -5.93 11.83 10.40
N LYS A 19 -6.37 10.69 9.92
CA LYS A 19 -6.34 10.37 8.49
C LYS A 19 -7.12 11.39 7.63
N GLU A 20 -8.21 11.92 8.17
CA GLU A 20 -9.05 12.93 7.54
C GLU A 20 -8.33 14.27 7.34
N ASP A 21 -7.34 14.58 8.18
CA ASP A 21 -6.57 15.82 8.11
C ASP A 21 -5.35 15.71 7.17
N LEU A 22 -5.02 14.50 6.69
CA LEU A 22 -3.82 14.21 5.91
C LEU A 22 -3.64 15.16 4.72
N GLY A 23 -4.69 15.34 3.92
CA GLY A 23 -4.62 16.19 2.72
C GLY A 23 -4.34 17.65 3.05
N GLU A 24 -4.96 18.18 4.10
CA GLU A 24 -4.78 19.57 4.52
C GLU A 24 -3.38 19.81 5.11
N ILE A 25 -2.90 18.91 5.95
CA ILE A 25 -1.56 18.98 6.54
C ILE A 25 -0.47 18.93 5.45
N LEU A 26 -0.60 18.02 4.49
CA LEU A 26 0.35 17.92 3.38
C LEU A 26 0.33 19.17 2.50
N ARG A 27 -0.85 19.73 2.23
CA ARG A 27 -0.96 21.00 1.51
C ARG A 27 -0.21 22.13 2.22
N TRP A 28 -0.41 22.31 3.53
CA TRP A 28 0.34 23.31 4.30
C TRP A 28 1.85 23.07 4.28
N CYS A 29 2.29 21.81 4.38
CA CYS A 29 3.72 21.49 4.28
C CYS A 29 4.28 21.87 2.91
N ASN A 30 3.54 21.61 1.83
CA ASN A 30 3.98 21.91 0.48
C ASN A 30 4.04 23.39 0.17
N GLU A 31 3.18 24.20 0.78
CA GLU A 31 3.22 25.66 0.66
C GLU A 31 4.50 26.28 1.29
N GLU A 32 5.10 25.59 2.28
CA GLU A 32 6.26 26.08 3.04
C GLU A 32 7.58 25.38 2.68
N LEU A 33 7.55 24.23 2.04
CA LEU A 33 8.74 23.44 1.69
C LEU A 33 9.14 23.65 0.23
N PRO A 34 10.46 23.69 -0.08
CA PRO A 34 10.94 23.83 -1.45
C PRO A 34 10.42 22.70 -2.36
N GLU A 35 9.86 23.05 -3.51
CA GLU A 35 9.30 22.11 -4.48
C GLU A 35 10.35 21.17 -5.08
N ASN A 36 11.58 21.64 -5.23
CA ASN A 36 12.69 20.89 -5.81
C ASN A 36 13.37 19.91 -4.81
N LYS A 37 12.82 19.72 -3.63
CA LYS A 37 13.34 18.80 -2.61
C LYS A 37 12.37 17.67 -2.36
N PRO A 38 12.85 16.39 -2.23
CA PRO A 38 11.98 15.25 -1.97
C PRO A 38 11.29 15.35 -0.61
N ARG A 39 10.04 14.91 -0.60
CA ARG A 39 9.18 14.84 0.59
C ARG A 39 8.81 13.38 0.86
N HIS A 40 9.20 12.90 2.02
CA HIS A 40 8.96 11.53 2.47
C HIS A 40 7.81 11.48 3.48
N LEU A 41 6.73 10.77 3.16
CA LEU A 41 5.58 10.63 4.05
C LEU A 41 5.74 9.38 4.93
N LEU A 42 5.85 9.62 6.25
CA LEU A 42 6.17 8.61 7.24
C LEU A 42 4.92 7.85 7.72
N GLY A 43 5.02 6.51 7.77
CA GLY A 43 4.09 5.65 8.50
C GLY A 43 2.74 5.40 7.83
N LEU A 44 2.50 5.89 6.62
CA LEU A 44 1.25 5.73 5.87
C LEU A 44 1.50 4.98 4.56
N SER A 45 0.73 3.91 4.33
CA SER A 45 0.83 3.12 3.10
C SER A 45 -0.44 2.35 2.76
N HIS A 46 -1.56 2.73 3.31
CA HIS A 46 -2.83 2.23 2.76
C HIS A 46 -3.00 2.82 1.34
N PRO A 47 -3.59 2.09 0.38
CA PRO A 47 -3.64 2.56 -1.02
C PRO A 47 -4.17 3.97 -1.21
N ASP A 48 -5.23 4.35 -0.48
CA ASP A 48 -5.78 5.71 -0.54
C ASP A 48 -4.85 6.77 0.08
N ASP A 49 -4.12 6.44 1.15
CA ASP A 49 -3.14 7.35 1.76
C ASP A 49 -2.00 7.66 0.78
N ILE A 50 -1.52 6.65 0.04
CA ILE A 50 -0.50 6.82 -0.98
C ILE A 50 -1.00 7.72 -2.12
N LEU A 51 -2.24 7.48 -2.59
CA LEU A 51 -2.83 8.29 -3.66
C LEU A 51 -3.07 9.75 -3.24
N ILE A 52 -3.57 9.97 -2.01
CA ILE A 52 -3.76 11.31 -1.45
C ILE A 52 -2.41 11.97 -1.22
N GLY A 53 -1.46 11.25 -0.60
CA GLY A 53 -0.11 11.75 -0.34
C GLY A 53 0.60 12.19 -1.61
N THR A 54 0.52 11.39 -2.67
CA THR A 54 1.10 11.74 -3.97
C THR A 54 0.45 12.96 -4.58
N GLU A 55 -0.89 13.05 -4.57
CA GLU A 55 -1.63 14.23 -5.06
C GLU A 55 -1.21 15.50 -4.34
N MET A 56 -0.93 15.38 -3.04
CA MET A 56 -0.48 16.49 -2.19
C MET A 56 1.04 16.67 -2.19
N GLY A 57 1.79 16.04 -3.10
CA GLY A 57 3.22 16.26 -3.34
C GLY A 57 4.17 15.47 -2.47
N ALA A 58 3.76 14.36 -1.89
CA ALA A 58 4.69 13.39 -1.30
C ALA A 58 5.33 12.52 -2.40
N ASP A 59 6.65 12.32 -2.31
CA ASP A 59 7.45 11.61 -3.32
C ASP A 59 7.73 10.16 -2.94
N THR A 60 7.89 9.88 -1.65
CA THR A 60 8.23 8.56 -1.13
C THR A 60 7.47 8.24 0.15
N PHE A 61 7.34 6.94 0.46
CA PHE A 61 6.53 6.44 1.56
C PHE A 61 7.23 5.30 2.28
N ASP A 62 6.99 5.14 3.58
CA ASP A 62 7.30 3.93 4.33
C ASP A 62 6.15 3.51 5.23
N CYS A 63 5.97 2.22 5.44
CA CYS A 63 5.02 1.73 6.43
C CYS A 63 5.16 0.23 6.69
N VAL A 64 4.88 -0.17 7.91
CA VAL A 64 4.82 -1.58 8.31
C VAL A 64 3.49 -2.28 7.98
N ALA A 65 2.46 -1.52 7.55
CA ALA A 65 1.12 -2.06 7.37
C ALA A 65 1.05 -3.25 6.39
N PRO A 66 1.67 -3.25 5.20
CA PRO A 66 1.58 -4.38 4.27
C PRO A 66 2.02 -5.70 4.90
N THR A 67 3.14 -5.69 5.63
CA THR A 67 3.70 -6.88 6.27
C THR A 67 2.93 -7.25 7.54
N ARG A 68 2.53 -6.25 8.35
CA ARG A 68 1.74 -6.47 9.57
C ARG A 68 0.37 -7.06 9.24
N GLU A 69 -0.34 -6.49 8.28
CA GLU A 69 -1.67 -6.95 7.88
C GLU A 69 -1.63 -8.33 7.25
N ALA A 70 -0.63 -8.62 6.41
CA ALA A 70 -0.39 -9.96 5.89
C ALA A 70 -0.31 -11.01 7.02
N ARG A 71 0.49 -10.75 8.06
CA ARG A 71 0.60 -11.67 9.21
C ARG A 71 -0.73 -11.90 9.94
N HIS A 72 -1.67 -10.96 9.85
CA HIS A 72 -3.00 -11.05 10.46
C HIS A 72 -4.08 -11.57 9.51
N GLY A 73 -3.70 -12.04 8.32
CA GLY A 73 -4.62 -12.64 7.36
C GLY A 73 -5.35 -11.63 6.47
N LYS A 74 -4.94 -10.37 6.47
CA LYS A 74 -5.47 -9.34 5.57
C LYS A 74 -4.59 -9.24 4.33
N ILE A 75 -5.19 -9.43 3.17
CA ILE A 75 -4.54 -9.47 1.87
C ILE A 75 -5.11 -8.36 0.99
N TYR A 76 -4.25 -7.61 0.36
CA TYR A 76 -4.61 -6.58 -0.61
C TYR A 76 -4.93 -7.22 -1.96
N THR A 77 -6.02 -6.82 -2.61
CA THR A 77 -6.36 -7.26 -3.95
C THR A 77 -6.81 -6.07 -4.80
N LYS A 78 -6.88 -6.26 -6.12
CA LYS A 78 -7.38 -5.23 -7.03
C LYS A 78 -8.75 -4.66 -6.60
N TYR A 79 -9.60 -5.49 -6.00
CA TYR A 79 -10.96 -5.14 -5.62
C TYR A 79 -11.14 -5.01 -4.10
N GLY A 80 -10.12 -4.48 -3.43
CA GLY A 80 -10.12 -4.22 -2.00
C GLY A 80 -9.47 -5.32 -1.17
N ASP A 81 -9.44 -5.08 0.12
CA ASP A 81 -8.85 -6.00 1.07
C ASP A 81 -9.75 -7.21 1.31
N ILE A 82 -9.15 -8.39 1.34
CA ILE A 82 -9.82 -9.61 1.79
C ILE A 82 -9.24 -10.08 3.12
N ASN A 83 -10.09 -10.74 3.94
CA ASN A 83 -9.64 -11.41 5.15
C ASN A 83 -9.72 -12.92 4.94
N LEU A 84 -8.57 -13.59 4.99
CA LEU A 84 -8.46 -15.04 4.76
C LEU A 84 -9.31 -15.90 5.70
N ARG A 85 -9.77 -15.37 6.84
CA ARG A 85 -10.69 -16.08 7.74
C ARG A 85 -11.95 -16.58 7.02
N LYS A 86 -12.41 -15.83 6.02
CA LYS A 86 -13.65 -16.11 5.27
C LYS A 86 -13.50 -17.18 4.19
N PHE A 87 -12.27 -17.60 3.86
CA PHE A 87 -11.97 -18.44 2.68
C PHE A 87 -11.55 -19.88 3.06
N LYS A 88 -12.30 -20.52 3.97
CA LYS A 88 -12.08 -21.93 4.29
C LYS A 88 -12.38 -22.77 3.03
N ASP A 89 -11.44 -23.64 2.67
CA ASP A 89 -11.55 -24.57 1.55
C ASP A 89 -11.82 -23.91 0.17
N SER A 90 -11.49 -22.62 0.04
CA SER A 90 -11.64 -21.88 -1.22
C SER A 90 -10.56 -22.28 -2.24
N ASN A 91 -10.97 -22.58 -3.45
CA ASN A 91 -10.09 -22.86 -4.60
C ASN A 91 -9.81 -21.59 -5.44
N GLU A 92 -10.32 -20.43 -5.02
CA GLU A 92 -10.02 -19.17 -5.69
C GLU A 92 -8.54 -18.82 -5.53
N LEU A 93 -7.90 -18.37 -6.61
CA LEU A 93 -6.55 -17.82 -6.57
C LEU A 93 -6.48 -16.65 -5.59
N LEU A 94 -5.33 -16.45 -4.98
CA LEU A 94 -5.15 -15.35 -4.04
C LEU A 94 -5.55 -14.02 -4.66
N ASP A 95 -4.95 -13.68 -5.79
CA ASP A 95 -5.33 -12.57 -6.68
C ASP A 95 -4.90 -12.91 -8.12
N ALA A 96 -5.88 -13.10 -9.01
CA ALA A 96 -5.62 -13.43 -10.42
C ALA A 96 -4.97 -12.28 -11.22
N HIS A 97 -5.00 -11.06 -10.68
CA HIS A 97 -4.42 -9.86 -11.31
C HIS A 97 -3.02 -9.51 -10.80
N CYS A 98 -2.47 -10.31 -9.86
CA CYS A 98 -1.19 -10.03 -9.23
C CYS A 98 -0.06 -10.83 -9.88
N ASP A 99 1.06 -10.16 -10.13
CA ASP A 99 2.27 -10.72 -10.71
C ASP A 99 3.33 -11.17 -9.67
N CYS A 100 2.99 -11.18 -8.36
CA CYS A 100 3.92 -11.63 -7.33
C CYS A 100 4.18 -13.14 -7.41
N THR A 101 5.32 -13.57 -6.86
CA THR A 101 5.71 -14.99 -6.85
C THR A 101 4.69 -15.91 -6.21
N THR A 102 3.96 -15.43 -5.19
CA THR A 102 2.87 -16.20 -4.54
C THR A 102 1.72 -16.47 -5.50
N CYS A 103 1.26 -15.44 -6.22
CA CYS A 103 0.15 -15.58 -7.18
C CYS A 103 0.58 -16.37 -8.43
N GLN A 104 1.79 -16.16 -8.93
CA GLN A 104 2.36 -16.90 -10.06
C GLN A 104 2.51 -18.40 -9.75
N ALA A 105 2.78 -18.75 -8.50
CA ALA A 105 2.83 -20.14 -8.05
C ALA A 105 1.44 -20.78 -7.86
N GLY A 106 0.35 -20.06 -8.12
CA GLY A 106 -1.01 -20.59 -8.09
C GLY A 106 -1.59 -20.79 -6.70
N TRP A 107 -1.05 -20.13 -5.66
CA TRP A 107 -1.61 -20.26 -4.32
C TRP A 107 -3.05 -19.77 -4.22
N THR A 108 -3.92 -20.63 -3.65
CA THR A 108 -5.33 -20.29 -3.42
C THR A 108 -5.54 -19.65 -2.05
N ARG A 109 -6.64 -18.93 -1.90
CA ARG A 109 -7.07 -18.33 -0.63
C ARG A 109 -7.24 -19.37 0.47
N GLY A 110 -7.81 -20.54 0.13
CA GLY A 110 -7.99 -21.64 1.06
C GLY A 110 -6.67 -22.26 1.52
N GLN A 111 -5.73 -22.50 0.60
CA GLN A 111 -4.40 -23.01 0.95
C GLN A 111 -3.65 -22.06 1.88
N LEU A 112 -3.61 -20.76 1.56
CA LEU A 112 -2.98 -19.77 2.44
C LEU A 112 -3.66 -19.67 3.80
N ARG A 113 -4.99 -19.77 3.86
CA ARG A 113 -5.70 -19.83 5.12
C ARG A 113 -5.33 -21.07 5.94
N ALA A 114 -5.19 -22.24 5.30
CA ALA A 114 -4.78 -23.46 5.97
C ALA A 114 -3.38 -23.33 6.60
N LEU A 115 -2.40 -22.79 5.86
CA LEU A 115 -1.07 -22.49 6.38
C LEU A 115 -1.15 -21.51 7.57
N TRP A 116 -1.91 -20.41 7.43
CA TRP A 116 -2.05 -19.40 8.48
C TRP A 116 -2.65 -19.94 9.77
N LYS A 117 -3.62 -20.87 9.66
CA LYS A 117 -4.32 -21.48 10.80
C LYS A 117 -3.63 -22.74 11.32
N SER A 118 -2.54 -23.16 10.70
CA SER A 118 -1.77 -24.31 11.16
C SER A 118 -1.23 -24.10 12.57
N GLY A 119 -1.19 -25.17 13.36
CA GLY A 119 -0.44 -25.22 14.61
C GLY A 119 1.07 -25.43 14.42
N ASP A 120 1.48 -25.82 13.19
CA ASP A 120 2.88 -26.05 12.84
C ASP A 120 3.60 -24.70 12.59
N PRO A 121 4.68 -24.39 13.34
CA PRO A 121 5.44 -23.14 13.17
C PRO A 121 6.04 -22.98 11.77
N GLU A 122 6.46 -24.08 11.12
CA GLU A 122 7.09 -24.02 9.80
C GLU A 122 6.06 -23.67 8.71
N LEU A 123 4.88 -24.30 8.74
CA LEU A 123 3.79 -23.96 7.83
C LEU A 123 3.32 -22.52 8.03
N LYS A 124 3.30 -22.06 9.28
CA LYS A 124 2.96 -20.68 9.60
C LYS A 124 4.02 -19.68 9.10
N ARG A 125 5.28 -20.03 9.18
CA ARG A 125 6.40 -19.25 8.62
C ARG A 125 6.28 -19.15 7.10
N GLN A 126 5.96 -20.27 6.44
CA GLN A 126 5.70 -20.29 5.00
C GLN A 126 4.58 -19.34 4.61
N TYR A 127 3.47 -19.37 5.34
CA TYR A 127 2.38 -18.41 5.15
C TYR A 127 2.84 -16.95 5.24
N TYR A 128 3.59 -16.61 6.30
CA TYR A 128 4.05 -15.24 6.49
C TYR A 128 4.90 -14.74 5.33
N ASN A 129 5.78 -15.59 4.80
CA ASN A 129 6.60 -15.25 3.64
C ASN A 129 5.73 -15.01 2.39
N LEU A 130 4.82 -15.94 2.08
CA LEU A 130 3.95 -15.86 0.91
C LEU A 130 3.00 -14.63 0.96
N ALA A 131 2.34 -14.44 2.08
CA ALA A 131 1.38 -13.33 2.24
C ALA A 131 2.08 -11.97 2.28
N THR A 132 3.25 -11.88 2.91
CA THR A 132 4.05 -10.65 2.96
C THR A 132 4.58 -10.28 1.57
N ALA A 133 5.12 -11.25 0.83
CA ALA A 133 5.60 -11.02 -0.54
C ALA A 133 4.47 -10.49 -1.45
N HIS A 134 3.27 -11.04 -1.30
CA HIS A 134 2.10 -10.57 -2.05
C HIS A 134 1.72 -9.12 -1.69
N ASN A 135 1.52 -8.81 -0.40
CA ASN A 135 1.11 -7.47 0.03
C ASN A 135 2.16 -6.40 -0.32
N LEU A 136 3.45 -6.73 -0.20
CA LEU A 136 4.53 -5.82 -0.60
C LEU A 136 4.49 -5.58 -2.12
N ARG A 137 4.36 -6.64 -2.94
CA ARG A 137 4.28 -6.46 -4.40
C ARG A 137 3.06 -5.63 -4.81
N PHE A 138 1.93 -5.79 -4.12
CA PHE A 138 0.73 -5.00 -4.37
C PHE A 138 1.02 -3.49 -4.21
N ILE A 139 1.64 -3.09 -3.11
CA ILE A 139 1.97 -1.68 -2.83
C ILE A 139 3.04 -1.15 -3.80
N ILE A 140 4.10 -1.94 -4.06
CA ILE A 140 5.14 -1.56 -5.03
C ILE A 140 4.51 -1.34 -6.42
N ARG A 141 3.65 -2.27 -6.87
CA ARG A 141 2.98 -2.12 -8.17
C ARG A 141 2.06 -0.90 -8.22
N LEU A 142 1.37 -0.59 -7.13
CA LEU A 142 0.58 0.63 -7.03
C LEU A 142 1.45 1.88 -7.23
N THR A 143 2.60 1.95 -6.57
CA THR A 143 3.52 3.11 -6.73
C THR A 143 4.14 3.17 -8.13
N GLU A 144 4.44 2.03 -8.76
CA GLU A 144 4.85 1.97 -10.18
C GLU A 144 3.76 2.55 -11.10
N GLN A 145 2.50 2.14 -10.91
CA GLN A 145 1.35 2.64 -11.69
C GLN A 145 1.06 4.13 -11.46
N ILE A 146 1.19 4.59 -10.21
CA ILE A 146 1.10 6.02 -9.88
C ILE A 146 2.16 6.80 -10.65
N ARG A 147 3.42 6.37 -10.58
CA ARG A 147 4.51 7.02 -11.31
C ARG A 147 4.25 7.07 -12.82
N GLU A 148 3.83 5.96 -13.41
CA GLU A 148 3.48 5.90 -14.84
C GLU A 148 2.34 6.85 -15.19
N SER A 149 1.29 6.90 -14.38
CA SER A 149 0.16 7.81 -14.60
C SER A 149 0.53 9.29 -14.52
N ILE A 150 1.48 9.65 -13.65
CA ILE A 150 2.03 11.01 -13.57
C ILE A 150 2.80 11.35 -14.85
N LEU A 151 3.70 10.47 -15.30
CA LEU A 151 4.49 10.67 -16.51
C LEU A 151 3.61 10.81 -17.75
N ASN A 152 2.48 10.09 -17.79
CA ASN A 152 1.50 10.13 -18.87
C ASN A 152 0.42 11.22 -18.70
N GLN A 153 0.49 12.03 -17.64
CA GLN A 153 -0.48 13.09 -17.31
C GLN A 153 -1.93 12.57 -17.11
N THR A 154 -2.09 11.35 -16.61
CA THR A 154 -3.37 10.67 -16.38
C THR A 154 -3.62 10.33 -14.91
N PHE A 155 -2.90 10.96 -13.98
CA PHE A 155 -2.96 10.59 -12.56
C PHE A 155 -4.36 10.77 -11.95
N ALA A 156 -5.08 11.83 -12.30
CA ALA A 156 -6.42 12.10 -11.75
C ALA A 156 -7.42 10.99 -12.14
N GLU A 157 -7.39 10.56 -13.41
CA GLU A 157 -8.22 9.47 -13.93
C GLU A 157 -7.82 8.14 -13.29
N PHE A 158 -6.52 7.86 -13.21
CA PHE A 158 -5.99 6.66 -12.56
C PHE A 158 -6.44 6.57 -11.10
N LYS A 159 -6.26 7.65 -10.32
CA LYS A 159 -6.67 7.73 -8.91
C LYS A 159 -8.16 7.44 -8.76
N LYS A 160 -9.00 8.12 -9.58
CA LYS A 160 -10.46 7.94 -9.55
C LYS A 160 -10.85 6.49 -9.84
N GLN A 161 -10.29 5.90 -10.89
CA GLN A 161 -10.59 4.51 -11.27
C GLN A 161 -10.10 3.52 -10.22
N PHE A 162 -8.88 3.70 -9.71
CA PHE A 162 -8.33 2.82 -8.68
C PHE A 162 -9.19 2.83 -7.40
N LEU A 163 -9.55 4.01 -6.89
CA LEU A 163 -10.38 4.13 -5.69
C LEU A 163 -11.78 3.56 -5.90
N HIS A 164 -12.35 3.77 -7.08
CA HIS A 164 -13.61 3.15 -7.46
C HIS A 164 -13.52 1.62 -7.40
N ASP A 165 -12.56 1.01 -8.08
CA ASP A 165 -12.40 -0.46 -8.13
C ASP A 165 -12.07 -1.04 -6.74
N TYR A 166 -11.23 -0.35 -5.98
CA TYR A 166 -10.76 -0.84 -4.67
C TYR A 166 -11.82 -0.78 -3.58
N TYR A 167 -12.71 0.21 -3.62
CA TYR A 167 -13.74 0.42 -2.58
C TYR A 167 -15.16 0.05 -3.01
N GLN A 168 -15.38 -0.38 -4.26
CA GLN A 168 -16.67 -0.98 -4.65
C GLN A 168 -16.84 -2.33 -3.93
N LYS A 169 -17.80 -2.38 -3.00
CA LYS A 169 -18.29 -3.60 -2.37
C LYS A 169 -19.73 -3.85 -2.78
#